data_fa5d08c54bb90c7504585259c31f0e35
#
_entry.id   fa5d08c54bb90c7504585259c31f0e35
#
_cell.length_a   1.000
_cell.length_b   1.000
_cell.length_c   1.000
_cell.angle_alpha   90.00
_cell.angle_beta   90.00
_cell.angle_gamma   90.00
#
_symmetry.space_group_name_H-M   'P 1'
#
loop_
_entity.id
_entity.type
_entity.pdbx_description
1 polymer ?
#
loop_
_entity_poly.entity_id
_entity_poly.type
_entity_poly.pdbx_seq_one_letter_code
_entity_poly.pdbx_strand_id
1 'polypeptide(L)'
;MPTVGRWYYSSVLQAVASELNGAGYDLTLYITENDEQFRHKIFADFLLRKRLDAVISVTLRPSDHELRQLKKVGRPLLAVGGIIPGVATVRVDEVSIAELATEHLLSLGHRDIAFIGSPEVVDADFQLTSSRERGYLRAMEAAGITPPAEWRISADFTTAVAYQRARNILVNPRFKPTAFFCASDEMAFGAIMAARDLGLSVPQDISVIGIDGHEIGELFGLTTIAQFPAAQGSAAALKTLALLGEIELESDPTESFLSTEFVARFSTAPPPA
;
A
#
# COMPACT_ATOMS: atom_id res chain seq x y z
N MET A 1 -1.94 9.91 9.59
CA MET A 1 -1.22 9.10 8.57
C MET A 1 0.28 9.06 8.85
N PRO A 2 1.03 8.02 8.42
CA PRO A 2 2.47 7.93 8.65
C PRO A 2 3.29 9.00 7.93
N THR A 3 3.00 9.26 6.67
CA THR A 3 3.70 10.24 5.83
C THR A 3 2.75 10.83 4.78
N VAL A 4 3.13 11.93 4.16
CA VAL A 4 2.42 12.54 3.03
C VAL A 4 3.27 12.53 1.75
N GLY A 5 4.56 12.25 1.89
CA GLY A 5 5.55 12.36 0.81
C GLY A 5 5.52 11.22 -0.23
N ARG A 6 4.64 10.21 -0.08
CA ARG A 6 4.48 9.10 -1.04
C ARG A 6 3.21 9.28 -1.83
N TRP A 7 3.24 8.88 -3.10
CA TRP A 7 2.15 9.06 -4.04
C TRP A 7 0.80 8.51 -3.55
N TYR A 8 0.77 7.32 -2.94
CA TYR A 8 -0.46 6.76 -2.38
C TYR A 8 -1.10 7.69 -1.36
N TYR A 9 -0.32 8.16 -0.37
CA TYR A 9 -0.84 9.03 0.69
C TYR A 9 -1.28 10.39 0.20
N SER A 10 -0.51 11.02 -0.70
CA SER A 10 -0.86 12.31 -1.28
C SER A 10 -2.13 12.22 -2.12
N SER A 11 -2.32 11.14 -2.87
CA SER A 11 -3.53 10.89 -3.69
C SER A 11 -4.78 10.69 -2.82
N VAL A 12 -4.68 9.88 -1.75
CA VAL A 12 -5.77 9.72 -0.77
C VAL A 12 -6.10 11.06 -0.12
N LEU A 13 -5.08 11.78 0.37
CA LEU A 13 -5.26 13.05 1.06
C LEU A 13 -5.91 14.12 0.18
N GLN A 14 -5.46 14.22 -1.07
CA GLN A 14 -6.02 15.17 -2.04
C GLN A 14 -7.52 14.92 -2.27
N ALA A 15 -7.90 13.66 -2.45
CA ALA A 15 -9.30 13.30 -2.65
C ALA A 15 -10.14 13.55 -1.40
N VAL A 16 -9.64 13.19 -0.21
CA VAL A 16 -10.30 13.50 1.06
C VAL A 16 -10.50 15.01 1.21
N ALA A 17 -9.47 15.82 0.96
CA ALA A 17 -9.53 17.27 1.08
C ALA A 17 -10.55 17.89 0.09
N SER A 18 -10.57 17.40 -1.15
CA SER A 18 -11.50 17.88 -2.18
C SER A 18 -12.96 17.67 -1.77
N GLU A 19 -13.30 16.47 -1.31
CA GLU A 19 -14.68 16.15 -0.89
C GLU A 19 -15.10 16.92 0.36
N LEU A 20 -14.24 16.96 1.39
CA LEU A 20 -14.55 17.63 2.65
C LEU A 20 -14.65 19.15 2.48
N ASN A 21 -13.74 19.78 1.70
CA ASN A 21 -13.83 21.22 1.40
C ASN A 21 -15.09 21.56 0.62
N GLY A 22 -15.50 20.71 -0.33
CA GLY A 22 -16.76 20.85 -1.06
C GLY A 22 -17.99 20.85 -0.14
N ALA A 23 -17.91 20.14 0.99
CA ALA A 23 -18.95 20.08 2.02
C ALA A 23 -18.79 21.15 3.12
N GLY A 24 -17.81 22.06 3.02
CA GLY A 24 -17.59 23.14 3.98
C GLY A 24 -16.77 22.75 5.22
N TYR A 25 -16.07 21.63 5.19
CA TYR A 25 -15.19 21.18 6.28
C TYR A 25 -13.73 21.49 5.99
N ASP A 26 -12.99 21.90 7.02
CA ASP A 26 -11.54 22.07 6.98
C ASP A 26 -10.83 20.75 7.29
N LEU A 27 -9.64 20.57 6.71
CA LEU A 27 -8.77 19.42 6.98
C LEU A 27 -7.58 19.82 7.86
N THR A 28 -7.42 19.16 9.00
CA THR A 28 -6.21 19.24 9.81
C THR A 28 -5.41 17.95 9.67
N LEU A 29 -4.16 18.05 9.20
CA LEU A 29 -3.29 16.92 8.97
C LEU A 29 -2.33 16.68 10.14
N TYR A 30 -2.29 15.45 10.63
CA TYR A 30 -1.28 14.95 11.58
C TYR A 30 -0.45 13.85 10.91
N ILE A 31 0.89 14.05 10.87
CA ILE A 31 1.86 13.10 10.29
C ILE A 31 2.67 12.52 11.44
N THR A 32 2.71 11.19 11.58
CA THR A 32 3.35 10.52 12.73
C THR A 32 4.82 10.17 12.50
N GLU A 33 5.29 10.09 11.26
CA GLU A 33 6.70 9.86 10.84
C GLU A 33 7.44 8.76 11.62
N ASN A 34 6.75 7.73 12.11
CA ASN A 34 7.29 6.69 12.98
C ASN A 34 7.88 7.22 14.31
N ASP A 35 7.55 8.45 14.72
CA ASP A 35 7.91 9.02 16.01
C ASP A 35 6.84 8.67 17.05
N GLU A 36 7.14 7.70 17.92
CA GLU A 36 6.22 7.27 18.97
C GLU A 36 5.90 8.38 19.98
N GLN A 37 6.84 9.28 20.29
CA GLN A 37 6.60 10.37 21.23
C GLN A 37 5.66 11.40 20.63
N PHE A 38 5.87 11.75 19.35
CA PHE A 38 4.98 12.66 18.64
C PHE A 38 3.61 12.03 18.41
N ARG A 39 3.55 10.76 18.06
CA ARG A 39 2.30 9.99 17.96
C ARG A 39 1.51 10.02 19.26
N HIS A 40 2.17 9.71 20.39
CA HIS A 40 1.55 9.78 21.71
C HIS A 40 0.98 11.18 22.00
N LYS A 41 1.72 12.24 21.66
CA LYS A 41 1.26 13.62 21.81
C LYS A 41 0.03 13.97 20.98
N ILE A 42 -0.06 13.45 19.74
CA ILE A 42 -1.25 13.60 18.89
C ILE A 42 -2.47 13.02 19.61
N PHE A 43 -2.40 11.80 20.10
CA PHE A 43 -3.53 11.11 20.72
C PHE A 43 -3.85 11.63 22.13
N ALA A 44 -2.87 12.05 22.90
CA ALA A 44 -3.07 12.57 24.27
C ALA A 44 -3.54 14.03 24.29
N ASP A 45 -2.98 14.88 23.43
CA ASP A 45 -3.19 16.34 23.53
C ASP A 45 -4.07 16.89 22.41
N PHE A 46 -3.75 16.61 21.13
CA PHE A 46 -4.37 17.33 20.03
C PHE A 46 -5.81 16.88 19.77
N LEU A 47 -6.04 15.57 19.77
CA LEU A 47 -7.37 15.01 19.54
C LEU A 47 -8.33 15.30 20.68
N LEU A 48 -7.82 15.44 21.92
CA LEU A 48 -8.65 15.75 23.09
C LEU A 48 -9.08 17.22 23.16
N ARG A 49 -8.51 18.13 22.36
CA ARG A 49 -8.91 19.56 22.34
C ARG A 49 -10.33 19.79 21.80
N LYS A 50 -11.03 18.74 21.38
CA LYS A 50 -12.44 18.73 20.93
C LYS A 50 -12.77 19.75 19.80
N ARG A 51 -11.79 20.07 18.97
CA ARG A 51 -11.95 20.97 17.81
C ARG A 51 -12.09 20.19 16.50
N LEU A 52 -12.43 18.91 16.59
CA LEU A 52 -12.57 18.01 15.44
C LEU A 52 -14.01 17.52 15.38
N ASP A 53 -14.56 17.44 14.18
CA ASP A 53 -15.88 16.85 13.94
C ASP A 53 -15.76 15.34 13.67
N ALA A 54 -14.70 14.90 12.98
CA ALA A 54 -14.38 13.50 12.73
C ALA A 54 -12.88 13.25 12.67
N VAL A 55 -12.46 11.99 12.66
CA VAL A 55 -11.07 11.56 12.48
C VAL A 55 -11.00 10.51 11.37
N ILE A 56 -10.11 10.70 10.39
CA ILE A 56 -9.78 9.73 9.35
C ILE A 56 -8.35 9.21 9.61
N SER A 57 -8.22 7.92 9.91
CA SER A 57 -6.94 7.26 10.08
C SER A 57 -6.52 6.59 8.77
N VAL A 58 -5.46 7.06 8.13
CA VAL A 58 -4.96 6.50 6.86
C VAL A 58 -3.74 5.64 7.14
N THR A 59 -3.84 4.34 6.89
CA THR A 59 -2.82 3.31 7.11
C THR A 59 -2.11 3.37 8.48
N LEU A 60 -2.81 3.90 9.48
CA LEU A 60 -2.34 4.00 10.86
C LEU A 60 -3.31 3.24 11.77
N ARG A 61 -2.87 2.14 12.38
CA ARG A 61 -3.64 1.39 13.36
C ARG A 61 -3.45 1.99 14.75
N PRO A 62 -4.47 2.60 15.34
CA PRO A 62 -4.39 3.04 16.72
C PRO A 62 -4.21 1.85 17.66
N SER A 63 -3.34 1.97 18.67
CA SER A 63 -3.28 1.01 19.76
C SER A 63 -4.58 1.00 20.57
N ASP A 64 -4.80 -0.04 21.37
CA ASP A 64 -6.00 -0.11 22.24
C ASP A 64 -6.11 1.09 23.16
N HIS A 65 -4.98 1.65 23.61
CA HIS A 65 -4.95 2.87 24.42
C HIS A 65 -5.39 4.09 23.61
N GLU A 66 -4.83 4.31 22.44
CA GLU A 66 -5.17 5.39 21.52
C GLU A 66 -6.64 5.30 21.06
N LEU A 67 -7.12 4.09 20.78
CA LEU A 67 -8.52 3.86 20.40
C LEU A 67 -9.48 4.22 21.55
N ARG A 68 -9.12 3.91 22.80
CA ARG A 68 -9.87 4.37 23.97
C ARG A 68 -9.89 5.89 24.10
N GLN A 69 -8.79 6.56 23.78
CA GLN A 69 -8.74 8.04 23.79
C GLN A 69 -9.63 8.63 22.67
N LEU A 70 -9.56 8.08 21.47
CA LEU A 70 -10.43 8.49 20.35
C LEU A 70 -11.93 8.31 20.70
N LYS A 71 -12.31 7.18 21.31
CA LYS A 71 -13.69 6.95 21.75
C LYS A 71 -14.15 7.96 22.80
N LYS A 72 -13.26 8.44 23.69
CA LYS A 72 -13.60 9.48 24.66
C LYS A 72 -13.88 10.85 24.01
N VAL A 73 -13.31 11.12 22.83
CA VAL A 73 -13.60 12.33 22.05
C VAL A 73 -15.06 12.33 21.61
N GLY A 74 -15.67 11.15 21.44
CA GLY A 74 -17.08 10.99 21.05
C GLY A 74 -17.35 11.47 19.63
N ARG A 75 -16.35 11.42 18.75
CA ARG A 75 -16.45 11.79 17.34
C ARG A 75 -16.32 10.56 16.43
N PRO A 76 -16.93 10.58 15.24
CA PRO A 76 -16.75 9.54 14.25
C PRO A 76 -15.28 9.29 13.95
N LEU A 77 -14.91 8.00 13.83
CA LEU A 77 -13.62 7.55 13.37
C LEU A 77 -13.83 6.69 12.13
N LEU A 78 -13.01 6.91 11.11
CA LEU A 78 -12.96 6.11 9.89
C LEU A 78 -11.52 5.65 9.65
N ALA A 79 -11.33 4.44 9.16
CA ALA A 79 -10.04 3.88 8.79
C ALA A 79 -9.93 3.70 7.27
N VAL A 80 -8.74 4.01 6.71
CA VAL A 80 -8.38 3.72 5.32
C VAL A 80 -7.18 2.78 5.31
N GLY A 81 -7.26 1.72 4.52
CA GLY A 81 -6.17 0.76 4.29
C GLY A 81 -6.08 -0.39 5.31
N GLY A 82 -6.95 -0.44 6.33
CA GLY A 82 -6.95 -1.56 7.27
C GLY A 82 -8.13 -1.57 8.23
N ILE A 83 -8.35 -2.70 8.91
CA ILE A 83 -9.50 -2.91 9.79
C ILE A 83 -9.19 -2.46 11.22
N ILE A 84 -10.08 -1.64 11.77
CA ILE A 84 -10.16 -1.35 13.20
C ILE A 84 -11.51 -1.87 13.70
N PRO A 85 -11.56 -2.81 14.65
CA PRO A 85 -12.83 -3.38 15.13
C PRO A 85 -13.83 -2.32 15.59
N GLY A 86 -15.04 -2.34 15.00
CA GLY A 86 -16.11 -1.40 15.31
C GLY A 86 -15.90 0.02 14.77
N VAL A 87 -15.05 0.19 13.77
CA VAL A 87 -14.79 1.45 13.06
C VAL A 87 -15.09 1.26 11.57
N ALA A 88 -15.77 2.23 10.98
CA ALA A 88 -16.01 2.24 9.54
C ALA A 88 -14.68 2.22 8.75
N THR A 89 -14.63 1.40 7.71
CA THR A 89 -13.36 1.14 7.00
C THR A 89 -13.55 1.20 5.49
N VAL A 90 -12.56 1.78 4.81
CA VAL A 90 -12.37 1.74 3.35
C VAL A 90 -11.03 1.04 3.07
N ARG A 91 -11.04 -0.03 2.28
CA ARG A 91 -9.83 -0.82 2.01
C ARG A 91 -9.90 -1.61 0.71
N VAL A 92 -8.78 -2.13 0.28
CA VAL A 92 -8.65 -3.18 -0.72
C VAL A 92 -8.27 -4.51 -0.04
N ASP A 93 -8.38 -5.64 -0.74
CA ASP A 93 -7.90 -6.94 -0.24
C ASP A 93 -6.42 -7.12 -0.61
N GLU A 94 -5.56 -6.75 0.34
CA GLU A 94 -4.10 -6.76 0.18
C GLU A 94 -3.53 -8.17 -0.10
N VAL A 95 -4.18 -9.22 0.39
CA VAL A 95 -3.76 -10.60 0.14
C VAL A 95 -4.12 -10.99 -1.29
N SER A 96 -5.37 -10.79 -1.69
CA SER A 96 -5.86 -11.17 -3.02
C SER A 96 -5.15 -10.41 -4.14
N ILE A 97 -4.85 -9.11 -3.98
CA ILE A 97 -4.11 -8.37 -5.01
C ILE A 97 -2.66 -8.84 -5.14
N ALA A 98 -2.03 -9.27 -4.05
CA ALA A 98 -0.69 -9.84 -4.08
C ALA A 98 -0.65 -11.26 -4.64
N GLU A 99 -1.67 -12.08 -4.34
CA GLU A 99 -1.88 -13.37 -5.00
C GLU A 99 -2.00 -13.17 -6.52
N LEU A 100 -2.87 -12.27 -6.98
CA LEU A 100 -3.07 -11.96 -8.40
C LEU A 100 -1.78 -11.51 -9.09
N ALA A 101 -0.99 -10.63 -8.47
CA ALA A 101 0.30 -10.17 -9.00
C ALA A 101 1.29 -11.32 -9.17
N THR A 102 1.36 -12.21 -8.17
CA THR A 102 2.26 -13.37 -8.19
C THR A 102 1.80 -14.43 -9.19
N GLU A 103 0.50 -14.73 -9.24
CA GLU A 103 -0.11 -15.66 -10.19
C GLU A 103 0.11 -15.22 -11.64
N HIS A 104 0.07 -13.91 -11.91
CA HIS A 104 0.42 -13.38 -13.24
C HIS A 104 1.84 -13.79 -13.62
N LEU A 105 2.85 -13.59 -12.77
CA LEU A 105 4.23 -14.00 -13.06
C LEU A 105 4.36 -15.52 -13.21
N LEU A 106 3.69 -16.29 -12.34
CA LEU A 106 3.65 -17.74 -12.43
C LEU A 106 3.01 -18.23 -13.75
N SER A 107 1.97 -17.57 -14.22
CA SER A 107 1.28 -17.88 -15.49
C SER A 107 2.16 -17.65 -16.72
N LEU A 108 3.10 -16.70 -16.63
CA LEU A 108 4.12 -16.46 -17.66
C LEU A 108 5.24 -17.52 -17.65
N GLY A 109 5.29 -18.37 -16.63
CA GLY A 109 6.29 -19.44 -16.49
C GLY A 109 7.42 -19.13 -15.51
N HIS A 110 7.42 -17.97 -14.86
CA HIS A 110 8.40 -17.67 -13.82
C HIS A 110 8.26 -18.63 -12.63
N ARG A 111 9.42 -19.04 -12.08
CA ARG A 111 9.50 -19.83 -10.85
C ARG A 111 10.42 -19.15 -9.82
N ASP A 112 11.38 -18.39 -10.31
CA ASP A 112 12.37 -17.63 -9.55
C ASP A 112 11.87 -16.19 -9.41
N ILE A 113 10.89 -15.99 -8.50
CA ILE A 113 10.23 -14.71 -8.26
C ILE A 113 10.67 -14.18 -6.90
N ALA A 114 11.28 -13.01 -6.86
CA ALA A 114 11.63 -12.35 -5.60
C ALA A 114 10.60 -11.28 -5.24
N PHE A 115 10.25 -11.20 -3.96
CA PHE A 115 9.37 -10.19 -3.39
C PHE A 115 10.17 -9.04 -2.80
N ILE A 116 9.84 -7.79 -3.18
CA ILE A 116 10.40 -6.58 -2.60
C ILE A 116 9.30 -5.88 -1.80
N GLY A 117 9.44 -5.88 -0.47
CA GLY A 117 8.49 -5.29 0.47
C GLY A 117 9.17 -4.49 1.58
N SER A 118 8.47 -4.24 2.68
CA SER A 118 9.01 -3.55 3.85
C SER A 118 9.25 -4.53 5.01
N PRO A 119 10.16 -4.23 5.93
CA PRO A 119 10.33 -5.03 7.15
C PRO A 119 9.05 -5.01 8.00
N GLU A 120 8.74 -6.12 8.68
CA GLU A 120 7.58 -6.23 9.58
C GLU A 120 7.49 -5.12 10.64
N VAL A 121 8.65 -4.60 11.07
CA VAL A 121 8.72 -3.55 12.10
C VAL A 121 8.18 -2.20 11.63
N VAL A 122 8.25 -1.91 10.33
CA VAL A 122 7.74 -0.65 9.74
C VAL A 122 6.25 -0.75 9.43
N ASP A 123 5.73 -1.96 9.31
CA ASP A 123 4.33 -2.28 8.97
C ASP A 123 3.45 -2.54 10.22
N ALA A 124 3.88 -2.03 11.38
CA ALA A 124 3.21 -2.33 12.65
C ALA A 124 1.74 -1.85 12.70
N ASP A 125 1.35 -0.91 11.83
CA ASP A 125 0.03 -0.30 11.94
C ASP A 125 -1.10 -1.12 11.30
N PHE A 126 -1.00 -1.64 10.08
CA PHE A 126 -2.06 -2.45 9.47
C PHE A 126 -1.57 -3.75 8.82
N GLN A 127 -0.31 -4.11 9.00
CA GLN A 127 0.30 -5.33 8.41
C GLN A 127 0.10 -5.39 6.87
N LEU A 128 0.14 -4.23 6.21
CA LEU A 128 -0.08 -4.11 4.77
C LEU A 128 0.94 -4.95 3.99
N THR A 129 2.24 -4.75 4.29
CA THR A 129 3.31 -5.51 3.61
C THR A 129 3.26 -6.98 3.96
N SER A 130 3.04 -7.34 5.22
CA SER A 130 2.91 -8.75 5.62
C SER A 130 1.68 -9.40 4.98
N SER A 131 0.63 -8.63 4.68
CA SER A 131 -0.52 -9.11 3.90
C SER A 131 -0.15 -9.35 2.43
N ARG A 132 0.58 -8.44 1.78
CA ARG A 132 1.08 -8.62 0.41
C ARG A 132 2.11 -9.75 0.33
N GLU A 133 3.02 -9.85 1.29
CA GLU A 133 3.96 -10.97 1.39
C GLU A 133 3.23 -12.31 1.58
N ARG A 134 2.19 -12.33 2.40
CA ARG A 134 1.34 -13.53 2.58
C ARG A 134 0.67 -13.95 1.28
N GLY A 135 0.13 -13.01 0.49
CA GLY A 135 -0.43 -13.29 -0.83
C GLY A 135 0.62 -13.87 -1.79
N TYR A 136 1.81 -13.27 -1.84
CA TYR A 136 2.94 -13.81 -2.60
C TYR A 136 3.28 -15.25 -2.18
N LEU A 137 3.45 -15.50 -0.89
CA LEU A 137 3.80 -16.83 -0.38
C LEU A 137 2.72 -17.87 -0.67
N ARG A 138 1.43 -17.52 -0.56
CA ARG A 138 0.31 -18.41 -0.90
C ARG A 138 0.32 -18.82 -2.37
N ALA A 139 0.51 -17.87 -3.28
CA ALA A 139 0.57 -18.15 -4.71
C ALA A 139 1.80 -19.04 -5.06
N MET A 140 2.96 -18.77 -4.46
CA MET A 140 4.16 -19.60 -4.62
C MET A 140 3.94 -21.02 -4.08
N GLU A 141 3.35 -21.16 -2.90
CA GLU A 141 3.02 -22.45 -2.29
C GLU A 141 2.03 -23.25 -3.14
N ALA A 142 0.98 -22.59 -3.64
CA ALA A 142 0.00 -23.22 -4.55
C ALA A 142 0.65 -23.74 -5.84
N ALA A 143 1.73 -23.10 -6.31
CA ALA A 143 2.53 -23.56 -7.44
C ALA A 143 3.60 -24.62 -7.06
N GLY A 144 3.64 -25.07 -5.79
CA GLY A 144 4.62 -26.02 -5.29
C GLY A 144 6.02 -25.46 -5.12
N ILE A 145 6.17 -24.15 -4.97
CA ILE A 145 7.46 -23.45 -4.88
C ILE A 145 7.65 -22.89 -3.47
N THR A 146 8.80 -23.19 -2.87
CA THR A 146 9.23 -22.56 -1.62
C THR A 146 10.36 -21.58 -1.94
N PRO A 147 10.08 -20.26 -1.93
CA PRO A 147 11.09 -19.26 -2.24
C PRO A 147 12.16 -19.21 -1.15
N PRO A 148 13.45 -19.08 -1.50
CA PRO A 148 14.52 -18.89 -0.53
C PRO A 148 14.33 -17.60 0.25
N ALA A 149 14.84 -17.53 1.48
CA ALA A 149 14.70 -16.37 2.35
C ALA A 149 15.30 -15.09 1.72
N GLU A 150 16.33 -15.22 0.92
CA GLU A 150 17.02 -14.15 0.20
C GLU A 150 16.12 -13.45 -0.83
N TRP A 151 15.04 -14.11 -1.29
CA TRP A 151 14.05 -13.52 -2.20
C TRP A 151 12.95 -12.73 -1.48
N ARG A 152 12.96 -12.70 -0.17
CA ARG A 152 12.12 -11.81 0.65
C ARG A 152 12.91 -10.56 1.00
N ILE A 153 12.91 -9.61 0.09
CA ILE A 153 13.80 -8.44 0.09
C ILE A 153 13.11 -7.30 0.84
N SER A 154 13.74 -6.85 1.92
CA SER A 154 13.25 -5.71 2.69
C SER A 154 13.67 -4.38 2.07
N ALA A 155 12.69 -3.54 1.75
CA ALA A 155 12.82 -2.14 1.37
C ALA A 155 11.74 -1.32 2.06
N ASP A 156 11.95 -0.03 2.27
CA ASP A 156 11.10 0.84 3.10
C ASP A 156 10.03 1.61 2.31
N PHE A 157 9.49 0.99 1.27
CA PHE A 157 8.58 1.62 0.29
C PHE A 157 9.21 2.78 -0.49
N THR A 158 10.52 2.93 -0.50
CA THR A 158 11.18 3.96 -1.30
C THR A 158 11.84 3.39 -2.54
N THR A 159 11.80 4.16 -3.63
CA THR A 159 12.49 3.85 -4.89
C THR A 159 13.99 3.65 -4.66
N ALA A 160 14.61 4.50 -3.84
CA ALA A 160 16.05 4.47 -3.61
C ALA A 160 16.52 3.18 -2.89
N VAL A 161 15.83 2.77 -1.82
CA VAL A 161 16.19 1.54 -1.10
C VAL A 161 15.87 0.32 -1.95
N ALA A 162 14.72 0.29 -2.62
CA ALA A 162 14.38 -0.79 -3.54
C ALA A 162 15.41 -0.95 -4.67
N TYR A 163 15.90 0.17 -5.25
CA TYR A 163 16.98 0.15 -6.22
C TYR A 163 18.25 -0.53 -5.67
N GLN A 164 18.72 -0.13 -4.48
CA GLN A 164 19.92 -0.72 -3.88
C GLN A 164 19.74 -2.22 -3.60
N ARG A 165 18.59 -2.60 -3.08
CA ARG A 165 18.28 -3.98 -2.75
C ARG A 165 18.15 -4.86 -4.00
N ALA A 166 17.42 -4.39 -5.02
CA ALA A 166 17.29 -5.08 -6.31
C ALA A 166 18.65 -5.24 -6.98
N ARG A 167 19.48 -4.20 -6.98
CA ARG A 167 20.84 -4.27 -7.52
C ARG A 167 21.69 -5.34 -6.83
N ASN A 168 21.63 -5.42 -5.50
CA ASN A 168 22.39 -6.39 -4.73
C ASN A 168 22.00 -7.85 -5.05
N ILE A 169 20.70 -8.14 -5.21
CA ILE A 169 20.26 -9.51 -5.53
C ILE A 169 20.56 -9.86 -6.99
N LEU A 170 20.44 -8.91 -7.93
CA LEU A 170 20.68 -9.14 -9.35
C LEU A 170 22.15 -9.45 -9.70
N VAL A 171 23.10 -8.97 -8.91
CA VAL A 171 24.54 -9.30 -9.09
C VAL A 171 24.93 -10.60 -8.38
N ASN A 172 24.05 -11.19 -7.60
CA ASN A 172 24.32 -12.45 -6.89
C ASN A 172 23.95 -13.66 -7.77
N PRO A 173 24.96 -14.41 -8.33
CA PRO A 173 24.67 -15.48 -9.27
C PRO A 173 23.91 -16.66 -8.66
N ARG A 174 23.92 -16.79 -7.32
CA ARG A 174 23.28 -17.89 -6.61
C ARG A 174 21.78 -17.67 -6.41
N PHE A 175 21.35 -16.43 -6.30
CA PHE A 175 19.97 -16.06 -5.95
C PHE A 175 19.35 -15.09 -6.95
N LYS A 176 19.87 -15.02 -8.18
CA LYS A 176 19.34 -14.12 -9.21
C LYS A 176 17.93 -14.55 -9.61
N PRO A 177 16.89 -13.74 -9.32
CA PRO A 177 15.53 -14.05 -9.75
C PRO A 177 15.34 -13.77 -11.24
N THR A 178 14.26 -14.31 -11.82
CA THR A 178 13.78 -13.99 -13.18
C THR A 178 12.65 -12.96 -13.17
N ALA A 179 12.06 -12.71 -12.00
CA ALA A 179 11.03 -11.70 -11.82
C ALA A 179 11.07 -11.07 -10.43
N PHE A 180 10.65 -9.80 -10.36
CA PHE A 180 10.33 -9.10 -9.11
C PHE A 180 8.83 -8.87 -9.01
N PHE A 181 8.25 -9.23 -7.86
CA PHE A 181 7.02 -8.67 -7.37
C PHE A 181 7.35 -7.62 -6.31
N CYS A 182 7.03 -6.36 -6.61
CA CYS A 182 7.26 -5.24 -5.72
C CYS A 182 5.96 -4.83 -5.03
N ALA A 183 5.99 -4.69 -3.71
CA ALA A 183 4.82 -4.34 -2.91
C ALA A 183 4.30 -2.91 -3.16
N SER A 184 5.00 -2.09 -3.95
CA SER A 184 4.50 -0.82 -4.49
C SER A 184 5.14 -0.49 -5.83
N ASP A 185 4.48 0.39 -6.61
CA ASP A 185 5.01 0.87 -7.89
C ASP A 185 6.29 1.71 -7.69
N GLU A 186 6.38 2.49 -6.60
CA GLU A 186 7.60 3.25 -6.28
C GLU A 186 8.80 2.30 -6.07
N MET A 187 8.60 1.14 -5.44
CA MET A 187 9.66 0.13 -5.32
C MET A 187 9.94 -0.57 -6.66
N ALA A 188 8.91 -0.80 -7.48
CA ALA A 188 9.07 -1.38 -8.82
C ALA A 188 9.91 -0.49 -9.72
N PHE A 189 9.73 0.84 -9.66
CA PHE A 189 10.61 1.78 -10.40
C PHE A 189 12.07 1.63 -9.99
N GLY A 190 12.34 1.48 -8.70
CA GLY A 190 13.70 1.23 -8.19
C GLY A 190 14.28 -0.07 -8.75
N ALA A 191 13.50 -1.15 -8.77
CA ALA A 191 13.94 -2.44 -9.32
C ALA A 191 14.21 -2.36 -10.83
N ILE A 192 13.37 -1.67 -11.61
CA ILE A 192 13.57 -1.44 -13.05
C ILE A 192 14.85 -0.64 -13.30
N MET A 193 15.08 0.43 -12.53
CA MET A 193 16.29 1.24 -12.66
C MET A 193 17.55 0.42 -12.33
N ALA A 194 17.51 -0.39 -11.27
CA ALA A 194 18.62 -1.28 -10.91
C ALA A 194 18.95 -2.30 -12.00
N ALA A 195 17.93 -2.91 -12.62
CA ALA A 195 18.11 -3.81 -13.76
C ALA A 195 18.79 -3.10 -14.94
N ARG A 196 18.27 -1.93 -15.34
CA ARG A 196 18.82 -1.13 -16.45
C ARG A 196 20.27 -0.71 -16.21
N ASP A 197 20.63 -0.28 -15.00
CA ASP A 197 22.01 0.10 -14.65
C ASP A 197 23.01 -1.07 -14.69
N LEU A 198 22.50 -2.31 -14.55
CA LEU A 198 23.26 -3.54 -14.73
C LEU A 198 23.27 -4.05 -16.18
N GLY A 199 22.68 -3.30 -17.12
CA GLY A 199 22.57 -3.68 -18.52
C GLY A 199 21.52 -4.76 -18.79
N LEU A 200 20.59 -5.00 -17.84
CA LEU A 200 19.50 -5.95 -17.99
C LEU A 200 18.29 -5.27 -18.60
N SER A 201 17.67 -5.93 -19.57
CA SER A 201 16.43 -5.48 -20.21
C SER A 201 15.22 -5.93 -19.40
N VAL A 202 14.28 -5.02 -19.19
CA VAL A 202 12.96 -5.30 -18.62
C VAL A 202 11.96 -5.20 -19.78
N PRO A 203 11.22 -6.28 -20.10
CA PRO A 203 11.05 -7.53 -19.35
C PRO A 203 11.96 -8.69 -19.78
N GLN A 204 12.83 -8.58 -20.80
CA GLN A 204 13.49 -9.71 -21.48
C GLN A 204 14.42 -10.50 -20.55
N ASP A 205 15.18 -9.83 -19.69
CA ASP A 205 16.11 -10.47 -18.75
C ASP A 205 15.50 -10.61 -17.35
N ILE A 206 14.55 -9.76 -17.00
CA ILE A 206 13.83 -9.78 -15.73
C ILE A 206 12.47 -9.09 -15.84
N SER A 207 11.43 -9.77 -15.39
CA SER A 207 10.09 -9.20 -15.28
C SER A 207 9.92 -8.42 -13.97
N VAL A 208 9.10 -7.36 -14.01
CA VAL A 208 8.77 -6.55 -12.81
C VAL A 208 7.28 -6.24 -12.79
N ILE A 209 6.62 -6.52 -11.67
CA ILE A 209 5.23 -6.13 -11.41
C ILE A 209 5.14 -5.35 -10.10
N GLY A 210 4.27 -4.34 -10.05
CA GLY A 210 4.00 -3.52 -8.88
C GLY A 210 2.58 -3.60 -8.38
N ILE A 211 2.28 -2.80 -7.38
CA ILE A 211 0.95 -2.47 -6.89
C ILE A 211 0.91 -0.95 -6.73
N ASP A 212 -0.18 -0.32 -7.05
CA ASP A 212 -0.70 1.03 -6.79
C ASP A 212 -1.47 1.58 -8.00
N GLY A 213 -1.02 1.33 -9.24
CA GLY A 213 -1.50 2.02 -10.44
C GLY A 213 -0.97 3.45 -10.52
N HIS A 214 0.30 3.65 -10.12
CA HIS A 214 0.96 4.96 -10.11
C HIS A 214 0.95 5.61 -11.50
N GLU A 215 0.65 6.91 -11.58
CA GLU A 215 0.50 7.65 -12.85
C GLU A 215 1.72 7.58 -13.77
N ILE A 216 2.94 7.63 -13.21
CA ILE A 216 4.17 7.50 -14.01
C ILE A 216 4.49 6.05 -14.41
N GLY A 217 3.73 5.07 -13.95
CA GLY A 217 3.91 3.66 -14.31
C GLY A 217 3.79 3.41 -15.82
N GLU A 218 3.01 4.23 -16.52
CA GLU A 218 2.91 4.19 -17.98
C GLU A 218 4.25 4.50 -18.66
N LEU A 219 4.99 5.49 -18.16
CA LEU A 219 6.31 5.87 -18.70
C LEU A 219 7.37 4.78 -18.49
N PHE A 220 7.23 3.97 -17.44
CA PHE A 220 8.07 2.82 -17.17
C PHE A 220 7.60 1.56 -17.90
N GLY A 221 6.39 1.57 -18.48
CA GLY A 221 5.73 0.39 -19.01
C GLY A 221 5.40 -0.63 -17.91
N LEU A 222 5.16 -0.18 -16.66
CA LEU A 222 5.01 -1.03 -15.49
C LEU A 222 3.66 -1.73 -15.46
N THR A 223 3.65 -3.06 -15.48
CA THR A 223 2.50 -3.89 -15.14
C THR A 223 2.23 -3.77 -13.63
N THR A 224 0.98 -3.51 -13.23
CA THR A 224 0.64 -3.22 -11.85
C THR A 224 -0.79 -3.65 -11.50
N ILE A 225 -1.08 -3.78 -10.22
CA ILE A 225 -2.46 -3.83 -9.72
C ILE A 225 -2.85 -2.42 -9.26
N ALA A 226 -3.74 -1.76 -10.01
CA ALA A 226 -4.24 -0.45 -9.64
C ALA A 226 -5.22 -0.54 -8.48
N GLN A 227 -4.95 0.21 -7.39
CA GLN A 227 -5.79 0.22 -6.18
C GLN A 227 -6.59 1.52 -6.00
N PHE A 228 -6.48 2.46 -6.93
CA PHE A 228 -7.25 3.70 -7.00
C PHE A 228 -7.25 4.51 -5.69
N PRO A 229 -6.10 5.02 -5.21
CA PRO A 229 -6.03 5.72 -3.92
C PRO A 229 -6.92 6.97 -3.84
N ALA A 230 -7.14 7.67 -4.95
CA ALA A 230 -8.08 8.79 -4.99
C ALA A 230 -9.52 8.32 -4.71
N ALA A 231 -9.97 7.20 -5.28
CA ALA A 231 -11.28 6.63 -5.00
C ALA A 231 -11.42 6.19 -3.53
N GLN A 232 -10.33 5.65 -2.94
CA GLN A 232 -10.30 5.33 -1.51
C GLN A 232 -10.45 6.60 -0.66
N GLY A 233 -9.80 7.69 -1.04
CA GLY A 233 -9.92 8.99 -0.38
C GLY A 233 -11.34 9.58 -0.47
N SER A 234 -11.94 9.61 -1.67
CA SER A 234 -13.31 10.09 -1.86
C SER A 234 -14.32 9.23 -1.07
N ALA A 235 -14.20 7.91 -1.14
CA ALA A 235 -15.07 7.01 -0.37
C ALA A 235 -14.93 7.24 1.15
N ALA A 236 -13.72 7.49 1.64
CA ALA A 236 -13.47 7.80 3.04
C ALA A 236 -14.11 9.13 3.46
N ALA A 237 -14.00 10.16 2.64
CA ALA A 237 -14.62 11.46 2.91
C ALA A 237 -16.16 11.37 2.92
N LEU A 238 -16.76 10.75 1.90
CA LEU A 238 -18.21 10.56 1.81
C LEU A 238 -18.75 9.75 2.99
N LYS A 239 -18.08 8.66 3.38
CA LYS A 239 -18.45 7.92 4.58
C LYS A 239 -18.33 8.75 5.86
N THR A 240 -17.33 9.59 5.95
CA THR A 240 -17.16 10.50 7.08
C THR A 240 -18.32 11.49 7.14
N LEU A 241 -18.72 12.08 6.01
CA LEU A 241 -19.89 12.97 5.93
C LEU A 241 -21.18 12.26 6.31
N ALA A 242 -21.36 11.01 5.90
CA ALA A 242 -22.52 10.23 6.33
C ALA A 242 -22.53 9.94 7.84
N LEU A 243 -21.36 9.65 8.42
CA LEU A 243 -21.25 9.48 9.88
C LEU A 243 -21.50 10.76 10.67
N LEU A 244 -21.32 11.93 10.03
CA LEU A 244 -21.68 13.24 10.58
C LEU A 244 -23.16 13.58 10.38
N GLY A 245 -23.89 12.81 9.55
CA GLY A 245 -25.31 13.07 9.23
C GLY A 245 -25.52 14.12 8.15
N GLU A 246 -24.48 14.48 7.40
CA GLU A 246 -24.53 15.48 6.31
C GLU A 246 -25.12 14.91 5.02
N ILE A 247 -24.93 13.62 4.79
CA ILE A 247 -25.43 12.89 3.60
C ILE A 247 -25.96 11.52 3.98
N GLU A 248 -26.85 10.95 3.15
CA GLU A 248 -27.26 9.56 3.21
C GLU A 248 -26.46 8.71 2.21
N LEU A 249 -26.02 7.52 2.61
CA LEU A 249 -25.39 6.54 1.72
C LEU A 249 -26.35 5.37 1.49
N GLU A 250 -26.44 4.90 0.24
CA GLU A 250 -27.24 3.74 -0.14
C GLU A 250 -26.72 2.40 0.41
N SER A 251 -25.47 2.37 0.88
CA SER A 251 -24.81 1.15 1.40
C SER A 251 -24.40 1.27 2.87
N ASP A 252 -24.25 0.13 3.53
CA ASP A 252 -23.77 0.04 4.92
C ASP A 252 -22.44 0.80 5.08
N PRO A 253 -22.35 1.79 5.97
CA PRO A 253 -21.14 2.56 6.18
C PRO A 253 -20.01 1.80 6.86
N THR A 254 -20.24 0.57 7.38
CA THR A 254 -19.28 -0.12 8.26
C THR A 254 -18.04 -0.64 7.54
N GLU A 255 -18.17 -1.23 6.35
CA GLU A 255 -17.02 -1.73 5.58
C GLU A 255 -17.23 -1.53 4.07
N SER A 256 -16.22 -1.00 3.38
CA SER A 256 -16.17 -0.97 1.92
C SER A 256 -14.89 -1.57 1.41
N PHE A 257 -15.02 -2.68 0.66
CA PHE A 257 -13.99 -3.14 -0.22
C PHE A 257 -14.09 -2.39 -1.55
N LEU A 258 -13.00 -1.75 -1.92
CA LEU A 258 -12.91 -1.15 -3.25
C LEU A 258 -12.30 -2.15 -4.23
N SER A 259 -12.84 -2.14 -5.46
CA SER A 259 -12.30 -2.94 -6.55
C SER A 259 -10.93 -2.46 -6.95
N THR A 260 -10.10 -3.41 -7.40
CA THR A 260 -8.78 -3.16 -7.98
C THR A 260 -8.78 -3.63 -9.42
N GLU A 261 -7.81 -3.16 -10.21
CA GLU A 261 -7.71 -3.52 -11.63
C GLU A 261 -6.30 -4.02 -11.94
N PHE A 262 -6.20 -5.14 -12.66
CA PHE A 262 -4.94 -5.60 -13.22
C PHE A 262 -4.64 -4.83 -14.52
N VAL A 263 -3.56 -4.06 -14.49
CA VAL A 263 -3.11 -3.22 -15.62
C VAL A 263 -1.87 -3.85 -16.25
N ALA A 264 -2.07 -4.62 -17.32
CA ALA A 264 -0.98 -5.20 -18.09
C ALA A 264 -0.27 -4.12 -18.92
N ARG A 265 1.06 -4.08 -18.83
CA ARG A 265 1.93 -3.23 -19.67
C ARG A 265 3.12 -4.05 -20.17
N PHE A 266 4.29 -3.43 -20.29
CA PHE A 266 5.45 -4.01 -20.98
C PHE A 266 6.56 -4.49 -20.02
N SER A 267 6.37 -4.47 -18.70
CA SER A 267 7.41 -4.86 -17.72
C SER A 267 7.39 -6.34 -17.35
N THR A 268 6.50 -7.14 -17.93
CA THR A 268 6.40 -8.58 -17.69
C THR A 268 6.34 -9.35 -19.00
N ALA A 269 7.09 -10.46 -19.09
CA ALA A 269 7.13 -11.41 -20.22
C ALA A 269 7.51 -12.80 -19.69
N PRO A 270 7.46 -13.87 -20.49
CA PRO A 270 8.03 -15.17 -20.10
C PRO A 270 9.50 -15.06 -19.66
N PRO A 271 9.97 -15.92 -18.72
CA PRO A 271 11.35 -15.89 -18.26
C PRO A 271 12.34 -16.13 -19.41
N PRO A 272 13.57 -15.62 -19.31
CA PRO A 272 14.62 -15.93 -20.29
C PRO A 272 14.88 -17.44 -20.36
N ALA A 273 15.27 -17.92 -21.55
CA ALA A 273 15.50 -19.35 -21.84
C ALA A 273 16.71 -19.89 -21.08
#